data_a595ef667fd4bb2ed5b27e1b73bcb11e
#
_entry.id   a595ef667fd4bb2ed5b27e1b73bcb11e
#
_cell.length_a   1.000
_cell.length_b   1.000
_cell.length_c   1.000
_cell.angle_alpha   90.00
_cell.angle_beta   90.00
_cell.angle_gamma   90.00
#
_symmetry.space_group_name_H-M   'P 1'
#
loop_
_entity.id
_entity.type
_entity.pdbx_description
1 polymer ?
#
loop_
_entity_poly.entity_id
_entity_poly.type
_entity_poly.pdbx_seq_one_letter_code
_entity_poly.pdbx_strand_id
1 'polypeptide(L)'
;MAIPTLNNYAMPSQWKANKVNWSLDPKRAALLIHDMQEYFTAFYGENSPLIAALTEQLAAVRKQCKALGIPVFYTAQPKDQSPEDRALLNDMWGSGLNKSPELQQVVAALRPEPDDT
;
A
#
# COMPACT_ATOMS: atom_id res chain seq x y z
N MET A 1 -9.69 16.32 -10.82
CA MET A 1 -10.03 16.52 -9.39
C MET A 1 -8.85 16.00 -8.56
N ALA A 2 -8.44 16.71 -7.51
CA ALA A 2 -7.39 16.22 -6.62
C ALA A 2 -8.00 15.32 -5.53
N ILE A 3 -7.23 14.35 -5.02
CA ILE A 3 -7.66 13.55 -3.88
C ILE A 3 -7.77 14.49 -2.66
N PRO A 4 -8.92 14.52 -1.96
CA PRO A 4 -9.07 15.36 -0.77
C PRO A 4 -8.23 14.83 0.40
N THR A 5 -7.90 15.71 1.35
CA THR A 5 -7.32 15.26 2.63
C THR A 5 -8.30 14.33 3.34
N LEU A 6 -7.81 13.20 3.81
CA LEU A 6 -8.59 12.15 4.44
C LEU A 6 -8.50 12.26 5.98
N ASN A 7 -9.61 11.94 6.63
CA ASN A 7 -9.65 11.89 8.09
C ASN A 7 -9.04 10.59 8.61
N ASN A 8 -8.31 10.68 9.71
CA ASN A 8 -7.87 9.49 10.43
C ASN A 8 -9.04 8.78 11.10
N TYR A 9 -8.96 7.47 11.19
CA TYR A 9 -9.89 6.63 11.93
C TYR A 9 -9.10 5.54 12.68
N ALA A 10 -9.73 4.91 13.67
CA ALA A 10 -9.09 3.85 14.43
C ALA A 10 -9.03 2.55 13.60
N MET A 11 -7.90 1.86 13.63
CA MET A 11 -7.80 0.51 13.07
C MET A 11 -8.80 -0.42 13.77
N PRO A 12 -9.43 -1.36 13.04
CA PRO A 12 -10.33 -2.34 13.65
C PRO A 12 -9.60 -3.16 14.72
N SER A 13 -10.22 -3.30 15.88
CA SER A 13 -9.71 -4.12 16.99
C SER A 13 -10.45 -5.46 17.14
N GLN A 14 -11.54 -5.62 16.42
CA GLN A 14 -12.34 -6.84 16.43
C GLN A 14 -12.52 -7.37 15.02
N TRP A 15 -12.34 -8.67 14.85
CA TRP A 15 -12.46 -9.36 13.58
C TRP A 15 -13.73 -10.22 13.56
N LYS A 16 -14.43 -10.19 12.44
CA LYS A 16 -15.54 -11.10 12.20
C LYS A 16 -15.02 -12.53 12.05
N ALA A 17 -15.77 -13.49 12.54
CA ALA A 17 -15.47 -14.91 12.30
C ALA A 17 -15.46 -15.20 10.80
N ASN A 18 -14.57 -16.06 10.36
CA ASN A 18 -14.55 -16.53 8.98
C ASN A 18 -15.83 -17.30 8.66
N LYS A 19 -16.35 -17.07 7.46
CA LYS A 19 -17.50 -17.82 6.95
C LYS A 19 -17.12 -19.27 6.61
N VAL A 20 -15.86 -19.51 6.28
CA VAL A 20 -15.32 -20.81 5.87
C VAL A 20 -14.15 -21.22 6.74
N ASN A 21 -13.89 -22.51 6.79
CA ASN A 21 -12.85 -23.11 7.65
C ASN A 21 -11.51 -23.28 6.88
N TRP A 22 -11.10 -22.25 6.17
CA TRP A 22 -9.85 -22.28 5.41
C TRP A 22 -8.66 -21.88 6.29
N SER A 23 -7.56 -22.60 6.10
CA SER A 23 -6.26 -22.28 6.68
C SER A 23 -5.34 -21.72 5.62
N LEU A 24 -4.48 -20.79 6.02
CA LEU A 24 -3.41 -20.30 5.16
C LEU A 24 -2.41 -21.44 4.88
N ASP A 25 -2.18 -21.71 3.60
CA ASP A 25 -1.09 -22.58 3.15
C ASP A 25 0.04 -21.71 2.60
N PRO A 26 1.20 -21.64 3.27
CA PRO A 26 2.32 -20.80 2.82
C PRO A 26 2.81 -21.13 1.42
N LYS A 27 2.66 -22.37 0.96
CA LYS A 27 3.08 -22.81 -0.38
C LYS A 27 2.15 -22.34 -1.49
N ARG A 28 0.98 -21.83 -1.12
CA ARG A 28 -0.08 -21.38 -2.04
C ARG A 28 -0.47 -19.92 -1.81
N ALA A 29 0.30 -19.20 -1.00
CA ALA A 29 0.04 -17.82 -0.64
C ALA A 29 1.10 -16.90 -1.24
N ALA A 30 0.71 -15.63 -1.44
CA ALA A 30 1.58 -14.52 -1.74
C ALA A 30 1.11 -13.31 -0.94
N LEU A 31 2.03 -12.45 -0.53
CA LEU A 31 1.71 -11.15 0.05
C LEU A 31 1.80 -10.08 -1.04
N LEU A 32 0.74 -9.32 -1.22
CA LEU A 32 0.73 -8.14 -2.07
C LEU A 32 0.70 -6.88 -1.19
N ILE A 33 1.73 -6.05 -1.30
CA ILE A 33 1.77 -4.71 -0.71
C ILE A 33 1.36 -3.73 -1.81
N HIS A 34 0.11 -3.24 -1.71
CA HIS A 34 -0.54 -2.48 -2.76
C HIS A 34 -0.41 -0.99 -2.50
N ASP A 35 0.24 -0.29 -3.43
CA ASP A 35 0.32 1.18 -3.52
C ASP A 35 0.68 1.91 -2.20
N MET A 36 1.57 1.32 -1.40
CA MET A 36 2.05 1.92 -0.15
C MET A 36 3.13 2.98 -0.39
N GLN A 37 2.86 3.87 -1.36
CA GLN A 37 3.73 5.00 -1.71
C GLN A 37 3.44 6.20 -0.81
N GLU A 38 4.45 7.03 -0.57
CA GLU A 38 4.34 8.26 0.22
C GLU A 38 3.25 9.18 -0.31
N TYR A 39 3.02 9.21 -1.63
CA TYR A 39 1.94 9.95 -2.26
C TYR A 39 0.56 9.63 -1.68
N PHE A 40 0.22 8.35 -1.54
CA PHE A 40 -1.10 7.94 -1.06
C PHE A 40 -1.23 8.11 0.46
N THR A 41 -0.18 7.84 1.19
CA THR A 41 -0.20 7.98 2.66
C THR A 41 -0.24 9.44 3.11
N ALA A 42 0.31 10.37 2.32
CA ALA A 42 0.30 11.80 2.62
C ALA A 42 -1.11 12.41 2.73
N PHE A 43 -2.12 11.81 2.10
CA PHE A 43 -3.51 12.30 2.20
C PHE A 43 -4.11 12.19 3.60
N TYR A 44 -3.53 11.37 4.48
CA TYR A 44 -3.94 11.24 5.88
C TYR A 44 -3.24 12.24 6.81
N GLY A 45 -2.39 13.12 6.27
CA GLY A 45 -1.65 14.14 6.98
C GLY A 45 -0.31 13.65 7.56
N GLU A 46 0.50 14.61 7.94
CA GLU A 46 1.77 14.34 8.61
C GLU A 46 1.52 13.68 9.98
N ASN A 47 2.36 12.72 10.34
CA ASN A 47 2.28 12.00 11.63
C ASN A 47 0.92 11.31 11.88
N SER A 48 0.25 10.86 10.83
CA SER A 48 -1.00 10.12 10.95
C SER A 48 -0.84 8.86 11.81
N PRO A 49 -1.58 8.73 12.93
CA PRO A 49 -1.54 7.54 13.77
C PRO A 49 -2.10 6.30 13.04
N LEU A 50 -3.05 6.50 12.12
CA LEU A 50 -3.59 5.43 11.27
C LEU A 50 -2.50 4.87 10.36
N ILE A 51 -1.77 5.73 9.65
CA ILE A 51 -0.70 5.31 8.74
C ILE A 51 0.47 4.69 9.49
N ALA A 52 0.82 5.21 10.67
CA ALA A 52 1.85 4.61 11.52
C ALA A 52 1.46 3.17 11.93
N ALA A 53 0.24 2.98 12.43
CA ALA A 53 -0.26 1.66 12.84
C ALA A 53 -0.36 0.69 11.63
N LEU A 54 -0.85 1.15 10.49
CA LEU A 54 -0.93 0.35 9.26
C LEU A 54 0.46 -0.10 8.81
N THR A 55 1.42 0.82 8.76
CA THR A 55 2.79 0.55 8.33
C THR A 55 3.48 -0.46 9.24
N GLU A 56 3.31 -0.32 10.55
CA GLU A 56 3.86 -1.25 11.55
C GLU A 56 3.28 -2.66 11.38
N GLN A 57 1.97 -2.77 11.22
CA GLN A 57 1.30 -4.06 11.01
C GLN A 57 1.73 -4.71 9.70
N LEU A 58 1.81 -3.96 8.61
CA LEU A 58 2.27 -4.47 7.32
C LEU A 58 3.73 -4.95 7.39
N ALA A 59 4.60 -4.21 8.07
CA ALA A 59 5.99 -4.63 8.27
C ALA A 59 6.09 -5.94 9.06
N ALA A 60 5.26 -6.10 10.09
CA ALA A 60 5.19 -7.34 10.87
C ALA A 60 4.68 -8.52 10.01
N VAL A 61 3.62 -8.33 9.24
CA VAL A 61 3.08 -9.36 8.32
C VAL A 61 4.11 -9.73 7.27
N ARG A 62 4.78 -8.75 6.64
CA ARG A 62 5.85 -9.00 5.66
C ARG A 62 6.97 -9.85 6.26
N LYS A 63 7.42 -9.51 7.46
CA LYS A 63 8.46 -10.29 8.16
C LYS A 63 8.04 -11.73 8.38
N GLN A 64 6.80 -11.96 8.79
CA GLN A 64 6.26 -13.32 8.98
C GLN A 64 6.14 -14.07 7.64
N CYS A 65 5.67 -13.42 6.59
CA CYS A 65 5.57 -14.01 5.25
C CYS A 65 6.96 -14.47 4.77
N LYS A 66 7.97 -13.62 4.88
CA LYS A 66 9.35 -13.97 4.50
C LYS A 66 9.88 -15.15 5.31
N ALA A 67 9.64 -15.19 6.61
CA ALA A 67 10.05 -16.32 7.47
C ALA A 67 9.37 -17.65 7.08
N LEU A 68 8.19 -17.59 6.49
CA LEU A 68 7.43 -18.75 5.99
C LEU A 68 7.72 -19.09 4.52
N GLY A 69 8.59 -18.34 3.84
CA GLY A 69 8.88 -18.51 2.42
C GLY A 69 7.74 -18.06 1.50
N ILE A 70 6.83 -17.23 1.99
CA ILE A 70 5.76 -16.63 1.19
C ILE A 70 6.35 -15.48 0.38
N PRO A 71 6.24 -15.46 -0.96
CA PRO A 71 6.77 -14.40 -1.79
C PRO A 71 6.01 -13.09 -1.57
N VAL A 72 6.74 -11.97 -1.66
CA VAL A 72 6.20 -10.62 -1.47
C VAL A 72 6.23 -9.87 -2.79
N PHE A 73 5.10 -9.32 -3.17
CA PHE A 73 4.90 -8.52 -4.37
C PHE A 73 4.47 -7.10 -4.01
N TYR A 74 4.81 -6.17 -4.88
CA TYR A 74 4.44 -4.77 -4.74
C TYR A 74 3.70 -4.27 -5.98
N THR A 75 2.77 -3.36 -5.78
CA THR A 75 2.28 -2.47 -6.83
C THR A 75 2.66 -1.05 -6.49
N ALA A 76 2.94 -0.26 -7.52
CA ALA A 76 3.24 1.15 -7.38
C ALA A 76 2.83 1.90 -8.65
N GLN A 77 2.29 3.09 -8.49
CA GLN A 77 2.05 3.97 -9.63
C GLN A 77 3.36 4.65 -10.06
N PRO A 78 3.64 4.70 -11.37
CA PRO A 78 4.78 5.45 -11.89
C PRO A 78 4.52 6.96 -11.79
N LYS A 79 5.60 7.74 -11.74
CA LYS A 79 5.59 9.20 -11.63
C LYS A 79 5.54 9.95 -12.98
N ASP A 80 5.55 9.21 -14.08
CA ASP A 80 5.76 9.73 -15.44
C ASP A 80 4.81 9.09 -16.46
N GLN A 81 3.58 8.81 -16.02
CA GLN A 81 2.54 8.27 -16.91
C GLN A 81 2.18 9.29 -17.99
N SER A 82 2.11 8.83 -19.26
CA SER A 82 1.53 9.64 -20.34
C SER A 82 0.03 9.88 -20.08
N PRO A 83 -0.56 10.94 -20.68
CA PRO A 83 -2.00 11.15 -20.59
C PRO A 83 -2.81 9.95 -21.09
N GLU A 84 -2.30 9.28 -22.13
CA GLU A 84 -2.93 8.10 -22.75
C GLU A 84 -2.91 6.90 -21.79
N ASP A 85 -1.77 6.63 -21.15
CA ASP A 85 -1.63 5.54 -20.19
C ASP A 85 -2.48 5.77 -18.93
N ARG A 86 -2.56 7.02 -18.50
CA ARG A 86 -3.36 7.41 -17.35
C ARG A 86 -4.86 7.42 -17.64
N ALA A 87 -5.25 7.62 -18.90
CA ALA A 87 -6.61 7.52 -19.40
C ALA A 87 -7.65 8.24 -18.49
N LEU A 88 -8.75 7.57 -18.11
CA LEU A 88 -9.81 8.12 -17.28
C LEU A 88 -9.37 8.55 -15.87
N LEU A 89 -8.21 8.11 -15.39
CA LEU A 89 -7.67 8.58 -14.11
C LEU A 89 -7.37 10.10 -14.14
N ASN A 90 -7.10 10.66 -15.34
CA ASN A 90 -6.94 12.11 -15.49
C ASN A 90 -8.21 12.87 -15.11
N ASP A 91 -9.38 12.35 -15.50
CA ASP A 91 -10.67 12.98 -15.22
C ASP A 91 -11.07 12.83 -13.76
N MET A 92 -10.77 11.68 -13.16
CA MET A 92 -11.14 11.36 -11.78
C MET A 92 -10.20 12.01 -10.75
N TRP A 93 -8.90 11.90 -10.96
CA TRP A 93 -7.87 12.23 -9.96
C TRP A 93 -6.84 13.25 -10.43
N GLY A 94 -6.98 13.75 -11.69
CA GLY A 94 -6.00 14.64 -12.29
C GLY A 94 -4.68 13.94 -12.57
N SER A 95 -3.60 14.70 -12.64
CA SER A 95 -2.27 14.20 -13.01
C SER A 95 -1.62 13.28 -11.95
N GLY A 96 -2.22 13.18 -10.77
CA GLY A 96 -1.75 12.27 -9.72
C GLY A 96 -0.27 12.46 -9.37
N LEU A 97 0.45 11.34 -9.34
CA LEU A 97 1.87 11.30 -8.98
C LEU A 97 2.78 12.07 -9.93
N ASN A 98 2.36 12.30 -11.18
CA ASN A 98 3.13 13.09 -12.15
C ASN A 98 3.43 14.51 -11.64
N LYS A 99 2.57 15.08 -10.78
CA LYS A 99 2.80 16.39 -10.16
C LYS A 99 3.60 16.35 -8.86
N SER A 100 3.80 15.18 -8.30
CA SER A 100 4.49 14.98 -7.03
C SER A 100 5.46 13.80 -7.14
N PRO A 101 6.41 13.85 -8.11
CA PRO A 101 7.28 12.72 -8.42
C PRO A 101 8.21 12.35 -7.25
N GLU A 102 8.46 13.28 -6.34
CA GLU A 102 9.23 13.06 -5.10
C GLU A 102 8.55 12.07 -4.14
N LEU A 103 7.22 11.93 -4.22
CA LEU A 103 6.42 11.05 -3.37
C LEU A 103 6.21 9.64 -3.96
N GLN A 104 6.94 9.29 -5.01
CA GLN A 104 6.82 7.98 -5.67
C GLN A 104 7.25 6.82 -4.78
N GLN A 105 8.17 7.05 -3.87
CA GLN A 105 8.76 5.97 -3.08
C GLN A 105 7.73 5.28 -2.19
N VAL A 106 7.91 3.97 -2.04
CA VAL A 106 7.22 3.21 -0.98
C VAL A 106 7.68 3.71 0.37
N VAL A 107 6.76 3.83 1.33
CA VAL A 107 7.08 4.29 2.69
C VAL A 107 8.27 3.51 3.27
N ALA A 108 9.15 4.21 3.98
CA ALA A 108 10.49 3.72 4.32
C ALA A 108 10.51 2.32 4.96
N ALA A 109 9.58 2.05 5.90
CA ALA A 109 9.51 0.77 6.61
C ALA A 109 9.07 -0.42 5.72
N LEU A 110 8.52 -0.15 4.54
CA LEU A 110 8.00 -1.16 3.61
C LEU A 110 8.75 -1.20 2.28
N ARG A 111 9.85 -0.49 2.13
CA ARG A 111 10.62 -0.50 0.88
C ARG A 111 10.93 -1.92 0.43
N PRO A 112 10.76 -2.21 -0.88
CA PRO A 112 11.10 -3.53 -1.42
C PRO A 112 12.53 -3.92 -1.12
N GLU A 113 12.74 -5.18 -0.79
CA GLU A 113 14.03 -5.82 -0.62
C GLU A 113 14.45 -6.50 -1.93
N PRO A 114 15.74 -6.88 -2.12
CA PRO A 114 16.22 -7.42 -3.39
C PRO A 114 15.51 -8.70 -3.88
N ASP A 115 14.88 -9.45 -2.99
CA ASP A 115 14.12 -10.67 -3.28
C ASP A 115 12.60 -10.44 -3.45
N ASP A 116 12.14 -9.20 -3.32
CA ASP A 116 10.75 -8.82 -3.58
C ASP A 116 10.51 -8.55 -5.09
N THR A 117 9.26 -8.62 -5.52
CA THR A 117 8.85 -8.41 -6.93
C THR A 117 7.94 -7.20 -7.07
#